data_3f5c9201d850d08851f8e937df7f95ed
#
_entry.id   3f5c9201d850d08851f8e937df7f95ed
#
_cell.length_a   1.000
_cell.length_b   1.000
_cell.length_c   1.000
_cell.angle_alpha   90.00
_cell.angle_beta   90.00
_cell.angle_gamma   90.00
#
_symmetry.space_group_name_H-M   'P 1'
#
loop_
_entity.id
_entity.type
_entity.pdbx_description
1 polymer ?
#
loop_
_entity_poly.entity_id
_entity_poly.type
_entity_poly.pdbx_seq_one_letter_code
_entity_poly.pdbx_strand_id
1 'polypeptide(L)'
;MKKLFDTYKQHYKALLLLGLPIVVGQLGVIVLGFADTLMIGHHSTEELGAASFVNNLFTLCIIFSTGFSYGLTPVVGGFYGNRRFAEAGQALRCSLVANVLVTLLLTLVMAVLYFNVERLGQPGELLPLIKTYYLVLLASLVFVMLFNGFKQFTDGITETKTAMWILLGGNALNIVGNYILINGKLGFPEMGLLGAGISTLFSRIVMVVVFAAIVLRGRRFIRYRLGFMRLGWSMPMFRKLNALGWPVGMQMGMETASFSLSVVMVGWLGTLALASHQICLLYTSDA
;
A
#
# COMPACT_ATOMS: atom_id res chain seq x y z
N MET A 1 2.03 16.62 -41.39
CA MET A 1 1.49 15.37 -40.76
C MET A 1 2.57 14.49 -40.15
N LYS A 2 3.66 14.09 -40.83
CA LYS A 2 4.73 13.24 -40.26
C LYS A 2 5.33 13.78 -38.95
N LYS A 3 5.72 15.06 -38.87
CA LYS A 3 6.28 15.66 -37.64
C LYS A 3 5.31 15.61 -36.44
N LEU A 4 4.02 15.81 -36.68
CA LEU A 4 2.99 15.72 -35.64
C LEU A 4 2.89 14.26 -35.12
N PHE A 5 2.88 13.30 -36.02
CA PHE A 5 2.81 11.87 -35.70
C PHE A 5 4.05 11.39 -34.92
N ASP A 6 5.25 11.86 -35.28
CA ASP A 6 6.49 11.53 -34.56
C ASP A 6 6.55 12.14 -33.17
N THR A 7 6.01 13.34 -32.99
CA THR A 7 5.88 13.99 -31.67
C THR A 7 4.92 13.22 -30.77
N TYR A 8 3.73 12.83 -31.27
CA TYR A 8 2.78 12.01 -30.53
C TYR A 8 3.38 10.62 -30.19
N LYS A 9 4.08 9.97 -31.12
CA LYS A 9 4.72 8.69 -30.89
C LYS A 9 5.76 8.73 -29.77
N GLN A 10 6.53 9.81 -29.65
CA GLN A 10 7.48 10.01 -28.56
C GLN A 10 6.77 10.20 -27.22
N HIS A 11 5.68 10.95 -27.15
CA HIS A 11 4.88 11.14 -25.94
C HIS A 11 4.20 9.82 -25.51
N TYR A 12 3.62 9.06 -26.43
CA TYR A 12 3.04 7.75 -26.12
C TYR A 12 4.09 6.76 -25.61
N LYS A 13 5.28 6.74 -26.23
CA LYS A 13 6.37 5.89 -25.76
C LYS A 13 6.82 6.28 -24.34
N ALA A 14 6.91 7.55 -24.04
CA ALA A 14 7.26 8.03 -22.70
C ALA A 14 6.20 7.65 -21.66
N LEU A 15 4.91 7.83 -21.98
CA LEU A 15 3.80 7.42 -21.11
C LEU A 15 3.78 5.92 -20.86
N LEU A 16 3.97 5.10 -21.89
CA LEU A 16 4.04 3.65 -21.76
C LEU A 16 5.24 3.20 -20.90
N LEU A 17 6.41 3.82 -21.09
CA LEU A 17 7.60 3.51 -20.31
C LEU A 17 7.46 3.86 -18.82
N LEU A 18 6.66 4.86 -18.49
CA LEU A 18 6.35 5.23 -17.10
C LEU A 18 5.20 4.42 -16.53
N GLY A 19 4.14 4.19 -17.32
CA GLY A 19 2.94 3.51 -16.87
C GLY A 19 3.11 2.01 -16.73
N LEU A 20 3.81 1.36 -17.67
CA LEU A 20 3.98 -0.09 -17.66
C LEU A 20 4.58 -0.65 -16.35
N PRO A 21 5.65 -0.06 -15.78
CA PRO A 21 6.17 -0.51 -14.48
C PRO A 21 5.15 -0.36 -13.35
N ILE A 22 4.32 0.69 -13.36
CA ILE A 22 3.28 0.90 -12.36
C ILE A 22 2.21 -0.19 -12.47
N VAL A 23 1.74 -0.49 -13.70
CA VAL A 23 0.77 -1.56 -13.96
C VAL A 23 1.32 -2.92 -13.54
N VAL A 24 2.55 -3.25 -13.92
CA VAL A 24 3.21 -4.51 -13.50
C VAL A 24 3.31 -4.59 -11.97
N GLY A 25 3.63 -3.48 -11.30
CA GLY A 25 3.63 -3.43 -9.84
C GLY A 25 2.25 -3.71 -9.24
N GLN A 26 1.18 -3.12 -9.78
CA GLN A 26 -0.20 -3.34 -9.32
C GLN A 26 -0.67 -4.78 -9.56
N LEU A 27 -0.35 -5.35 -10.72
CA LEU A 27 -0.60 -6.78 -10.98
C LEU A 27 0.12 -7.67 -9.96
N GLY A 28 1.35 -7.31 -9.58
CA GLY A 28 2.08 -8.01 -8.53
C GLY A 28 1.37 -8.00 -7.17
N VAL A 29 0.71 -6.90 -6.80
CA VAL A 29 -0.09 -6.80 -5.56
C VAL A 29 -1.33 -7.71 -5.64
N ILE A 30 -2.02 -7.73 -6.78
CA ILE A 30 -3.19 -8.61 -6.99
C ILE A 30 -2.79 -10.09 -6.88
N VAL A 31 -1.70 -10.47 -7.57
CA VAL A 31 -1.17 -11.84 -7.50
C VAL A 31 -0.78 -12.22 -6.07
N LEU A 32 -0.16 -11.30 -5.32
CA LEU A 32 0.16 -11.53 -3.92
C LEU A 32 -1.09 -11.79 -3.08
N GLY A 33 -2.11 -10.94 -3.19
CA GLY A 33 -3.37 -11.12 -2.44
C GLY A 33 -4.06 -12.45 -2.75
N PHE A 34 -4.01 -12.89 -4.02
CA PHE A 34 -4.53 -14.19 -4.44
C PHE A 34 -3.69 -15.35 -3.84
N ALA A 35 -2.37 -15.25 -3.88
CA ALA A 35 -1.47 -16.24 -3.31
C ALA A 35 -1.66 -16.38 -1.79
N ASP A 36 -1.74 -15.26 -1.06
CA ASP A 36 -2.01 -15.23 0.38
C ASP A 36 -3.34 -15.94 0.71
N THR A 37 -4.40 -15.61 -0.02
CA THR A 37 -5.73 -16.22 0.16
C THR A 37 -5.70 -17.73 -0.08
N LEU A 38 -5.03 -18.18 -1.15
CA LEU A 38 -4.90 -19.61 -1.46
C LEU A 38 -4.08 -20.36 -0.40
N MET A 39 -2.97 -19.78 0.04
CA MET A 39 -2.07 -20.44 0.99
C MET A 39 -2.70 -20.58 2.37
N ILE A 40 -3.38 -19.52 2.85
CA ILE A 40 -4.11 -19.55 4.13
C ILE A 40 -5.33 -20.49 4.01
N GLY A 41 -6.08 -20.42 2.92
CA GLY A 41 -7.27 -21.24 2.71
C GLY A 41 -6.98 -22.74 2.56
N HIS A 42 -5.79 -23.10 2.04
CA HIS A 42 -5.33 -24.50 2.00
C HIS A 42 -4.95 -25.04 3.40
N HIS A 43 -4.54 -24.15 4.31
CA HIS A 43 -4.18 -24.54 5.66
C HIS A 43 -5.44 -24.72 6.53
N SER A 44 -6.34 -23.71 6.59
CA SER A 44 -7.58 -23.76 7.36
C SER A 44 -8.62 -22.78 6.84
N THR A 45 -9.88 -23.21 6.78
CA THR A 45 -11.02 -22.35 6.45
C THR A 45 -11.32 -21.32 7.54
N GLU A 46 -11.06 -21.65 8.80
CA GLU A 46 -11.22 -20.75 9.94
C GLU A 46 -10.19 -19.63 9.90
N GLU A 47 -8.92 -19.97 9.62
CA GLU A 47 -7.85 -18.99 9.44
C GLU A 47 -8.12 -18.07 8.26
N LEU A 48 -8.66 -18.60 7.16
CA LEU A 48 -9.07 -17.79 6.00
C LEU A 48 -10.18 -16.81 6.36
N GLY A 49 -11.17 -17.24 7.15
CA GLY A 49 -12.24 -16.40 7.66
C GLY A 49 -11.69 -15.25 8.52
N ALA A 50 -10.81 -15.58 9.47
CA ALA A 50 -10.15 -14.60 10.33
C ALA A 50 -9.29 -13.61 9.53
N ALA A 51 -8.48 -14.11 8.57
CA ALA A 51 -7.66 -13.28 7.69
C ALA A 51 -8.50 -12.33 6.86
N SER A 52 -9.58 -12.83 6.24
CA SER A 52 -10.48 -12.03 5.38
C SER A 52 -11.12 -10.90 6.17
N PHE A 53 -11.58 -11.16 7.39
CA PHE A 53 -12.14 -10.15 8.26
C PHE A 53 -11.13 -9.04 8.59
N VAL A 54 -9.95 -9.42 9.05
CA VAL A 54 -8.90 -8.45 9.40
C VAL A 54 -8.44 -7.67 8.17
N ASN A 55 -8.18 -8.34 7.06
CA ASN A 55 -7.76 -7.69 5.82
C ASN A 55 -8.79 -6.67 5.33
N ASN A 56 -10.09 -6.95 5.47
CA ASN A 56 -11.15 -6.02 5.09
C ASN A 56 -11.10 -4.72 5.92
N LEU A 57 -10.89 -4.82 7.24
CA LEU A 57 -10.71 -3.66 8.10
C LEU A 57 -9.45 -2.85 7.73
N PHE A 58 -8.35 -3.54 7.46
CA PHE A 58 -7.09 -2.87 7.09
C PHE A 58 -7.11 -2.26 5.69
N THR A 59 -7.89 -2.82 4.76
CA THR A 59 -8.00 -2.31 3.38
C THR A 59 -8.42 -0.84 3.36
N LEU A 60 -9.42 -0.45 4.14
CA LEU A 60 -9.87 0.94 4.23
C LEU A 60 -8.75 1.88 4.70
N CYS A 61 -8.01 1.46 5.75
CA CYS A 61 -6.88 2.23 6.26
C CYS A 61 -5.72 2.31 5.25
N ILE A 62 -5.43 1.22 4.54
CA ILE A 62 -4.36 1.17 3.54
C ILE A 62 -4.70 2.06 2.34
N ILE A 63 -5.95 2.04 1.86
CA ILE A 63 -6.40 2.88 0.74
C ILE A 63 -6.34 4.37 1.12
N PHE A 64 -6.87 4.74 2.28
CA PHE A 64 -6.75 6.10 2.79
C PHE A 64 -5.27 6.55 2.87
N SER A 65 -4.42 5.69 3.45
CA SER A 65 -2.99 5.92 3.61
C SER A 65 -2.28 6.12 2.26
N THR A 66 -2.62 5.31 1.28
CA THR A 66 -2.08 5.38 -0.08
C THR A 66 -2.50 6.68 -0.75
N GLY A 67 -3.79 7.04 -0.64
CA GLY A 67 -4.33 8.30 -1.14
C GLY A 67 -3.65 9.51 -0.50
N PHE A 68 -3.42 9.50 0.82
CA PHE A 68 -2.67 10.56 1.49
C PHE A 68 -1.25 10.70 0.91
N SER A 69 -0.57 9.58 0.69
CA SER A 69 0.79 9.57 0.15
C SER A 69 0.86 10.12 -1.29
N TYR A 70 -0.22 10.01 -2.08
CA TYR A 70 -0.28 10.56 -3.46
C TYR A 70 -0.08 12.07 -3.51
N GLY A 71 -0.36 12.80 -2.44
CA GLY A 71 -0.09 14.24 -2.35
C GLY A 71 1.39 14.62 -2.58
N LEU A 72 2.33 13.68 -2.41
CA LEU A 72 3.76 13.92 -2.66
C LEU A 72 4.10 14.00 -4.15
N THR A 73 3.49 13.17 -4.98
CA THR A 73 3.84 13.02 -6.41
C THR A 73 3.78 14.33 -7.20
N PRO A 74 2.69 15.14 -7.15
CA PRO A 74 2.64 16.40 -7.88
C PRO A 74 3.64 17.44 -7.36
N VAL A 75 3.94 17.44 -6.06
CA VAL A 75 4.91 18.35 -5.45
C VAL A 75 6.32 18.04 -5.93
N VAL A 76 6.70 16.77 -5.88
CA VAL A 76 8.01 16.29 -6.36
C VAL A 76 8.13 16.45 -7.87
N GLY A 77 7.07 16.11 -8.63
CA GLY A 77 7.05 16.29 -10.09
C GLY A 77 7.26 17.75 -10.50
N GLY A 78 6.64 18.71 -9.79
CA GLY A 78 6.86 20.13 -9.99
C GLY A 78 8.31 20.56 -9.74
N PHE A 79 8.95 20.08 -8.66
CA PHE A 79 10.36 20.35 -8.40
C PHE A 79 11.28 19.69 -9.42
N TYR A 80 10.97 18.46 -9.82
CA TYR A 80 11.74 17.72 -10.82
C TYR A 80 11.71 18.45 -12.19
N GLY A 81 10.54 18.88 -12.65
CA GLY A 81 10.39 19.64 -13.89
C GLY A 81 11.16 20.97 -13.88
N ASN A 82 11.22 21.63 -12.74
CA ASN A 82 11.98 22.88 -12.54
C ASN A 82 13.47 22.66 -12.17
N ARG A 83 13.98 21.41 -12.20
CA ARG A 83 15.34 21.03 -11.83
C ARG A 83 15.75 21.40 -10.39
N ARG A 84 14.78 21.57 -9.49
CA ARG A 84 14.98 21.88 -8.06
C ARG A 84 15.13 20.60 -7.25
N PHE A 85 16.18 19.84 -7.53
CA PHE A 85 16.38 18.48 -6.99
C PHE A 85 16.55 18.43 -5.46
N ALA A 86 17.20 19.45 -4.87
CA ALA A 86 17.35 19.51 -3.43
C ALA A 86 15.99 19.68 -2.72
N GLU A 87 15.10 20.49 -3.26
CA GLU A 87 13.77 20.71 -2.68
C GLU A 87 12.87 19.48 -2.85
N ALA A 88 13.04 18.72 -3.95
CA ALA A 88 12.37 17.42 -4.08
C ALA A 88 12.82 16.44 -2.98
N GLY A 89 14.12 16.44 -2.63
CA GLY A 89 14.65 15.67 -1.51
C GLY A 89 14.11 16.13 -0.15
N GLN A 90 13.96 17.44 0.06
CA GLN A 90 13.31 18.01 1.25
C GLN A 90 11.84 17.62 1.34
N ALA A 91 11.12 17.62 0.21
CA ALA A 91 9.72 17.20 0.14
C ALA A 91 9.57 15.73 0.55
N LEU A 92 10.47 14.83 0.12
CA LEU A 92 10.50 13.45 0.58
C LEU A 92 10.62 13.37 2.11
N ARG A 93 11.57 14.10 2.73
CA ARG A 93 11.75 14.11 4.19
C ARG A 93 10.48 14.55 4.90
N CYS A 94 9.88 15.66 4.48
CA CYS A 94 8.63 16.17 5.06
C CYS A 94 7.46 15.18 4.87
N SER A 95 7.40 14.51 3.73
CA SER A 95 6.38 13.49 3.45
C SER A 95 6.54 12.25 4.33
N LEU A 96 7.76 11.74 4.52
CA LEU A 96 7.98 10.59 5.40
C LEU A 96 7.54 10.90 6.83
N VAL A 97 7.83 12.10 7.35
CA VAL A 97 7.34 12.52 8.68
C VAL A 97 5.81 12.63 8.69
N ALA A 98 5.21 13.23 7.65
CA ALA A 98 3.76 13.32 7.53
C ALA A 98 3.11 11.92 7.50
N ASN A 99 3.66 10.99 6.73
CA ASN A 99 3.21 9.61 6.66
C ASN A 99 3.30 8.90 8.03
N VAL A 100 4.38 9.10 8.78
CA VAL A 100 4.51 8.55 10.14
C VAL A 100 3.44 9.12 11.07
N LEU A 101 3.20 10.43 11.04
CA LEU A 101 2.16 11.07 11.87
C LEU A 101 0.75 10.55 11.52
N VAL A 102 0.43 10.43 10.24
CA VAL A 102 -0.84 9.84 9.79
C VAL A 102 -0.93 8.37 10.19
N THR A 103 0.17 7.62 10.10
CA THR A 103 0.20 6.23 10.58
C THR A 103 -0.11 6.14 12.06
N LEU A 104 0.48 7.01 12.89
CA LEU A 104 0.20 7.03 14.33
C LEU A 104 -1.27 7.30 14.61
N LEU A 105 -1.88 8.25 13.87
CA LEU A 105 -3.31 8.52 13.98
C LEU A 105 -4.15 7.29 13.59
N LEU A 106 -3.85 6.66 12.46
CA LEU A 106 -4.55 5.46 12.00
C LEU A 106 -4.35 4.29 12.95
N THR A 107 -3.13 4.11 13.47
CA THR A 107 -2.83 3.08 14.47
C THR A 107 -3.65 3.28 15.74
N LEU A 108 -3.85 4.53 16.18
CA LEU A 108 -4.72 4.83 17.32
C LEU A 108 -6.17 4.45 17.04
N VAL A 109 -6.71 4.82 15.87
CA VAL A 109 -8.06 4.44 15.45
C VAL A 109 -8.20 2.91 15.40
N MET A 110 -7.26 2.23 14.78
CA MET A 110 -7.26 0.77 14.67
C MET A 110 -7.07 0.10 16.02
N ALA A 111 -6.30 0.68 16.95
CA ALA A 111 -6.19 0.18 18.31
C ALA A 111 -7.54 0.25 19.06
N VAL A 112 -8.29 1.33 18.90
CA VAL A 112 -9.65 1.43 19.46
C VAL A 112 -10.57 0.34 18.89
N LEU A 113 -10.49 0.07 17.59
CA LEU A 113 -11.22 -1.03 16.95
C LEU A 113 -10.77 -2.40 17.49
N TYR A 114 -9.47 -2.60 17.72
CA TYR A 114 -8.95 -3.84 18.31
C TYR A 114 -9.58 -4.16 19.68
N PHE A 115 -9.69 -3.18 20.57
CA PHE A 115 -10.32 -3.37 21.88
C PHE A 115 -11.84 -3.61 21.80
N ASN A 116 -12.47 -3.27 20.68
CA ASN A 116 -13.90 -3.48 20.45
C ASN A 116 -14.20 -4.60 19.45
N VAL A 117 -13.20 -5.37 19.01
CA VAL A 117 -13.35 -6.40 17.98
C VAL A 117 -14.38 -7.47 18.36
N GLU A 118 -14.52 -7.76 19.64
CA GLU A 118 -15.51 -8.70 20.18
C GLU A 118 -16.95 -8.26 19.94
N ARG A 119 -17.18 -6.92 19.86
CA ARG A 119 -18.51 -6.34 19.63
C ARG A 119 -18.91 -6.31 18.16
N LEU A 120 -17.98 -6.67 17.26
CA LEU A 120 -18.23 -6.71 15.80
C LEU A 120 -18.93 -7.99 15.34
N GLY A 121 -19.41 -8.84 16.27
CA GLY A 121 -20.26 -9.99 15.97
C GLY A 121 -19.53 -11.17 15.32
N GLN A 122 -18.23 -11.29 15.51
CA GLN A 122 -17.46 -12.43 15.00
C GLN A 122 -17.61 -13.65 15.92
N PRO A 123 -17.59 -14.89 15.36
CA PRO A 123 -17.61 -16.12 16.17
C PRO A 123 -16.50 -16.13 17.21
N GLY A 124 -16.82 -16.53 18.44
CA GLY A 124 -15.86 -16.52 19.55
C GLY A 124 -14.62 -17.38 19.31
N GLU A 125 -14.75 -18.43 18.53
CA GLU A 125 -13.67 -19.35 18.14
C GLU A 125 -12.61 -18.67 17.26
N LEU A 126 -13.00 -17.68 16.44
CA LEU A 126 -12.09 -16.93 15.56
C LEU A 126 -11.37 -15.78 16.27
N LEU A 127 -11.86 -15.32 17.42
CA LEU A 127 -11.30 -14.15 18.12
C LEU A 127 -9.80 -14.25 18.44
N PRO A 128 -9.26 -15.37 18.92
CA PRO A 128 -7.82 -15.49 19.17
C PRO A 128 -6.99 -15.32 17.89
N LEU A 129 -7.42 -15.94 16.79
CA LEU A 129 -6.77 -15.83 15.47
C LEU A 129 -6.82 -14.40 14.95
N ILE A 130 -8.01 -13.78 15.01
CA ILE A 130 -8.22 -12.38 14.61
C ILE A 130 -7.31 -11.44 15.40
N LYS A 131 -7.29 -11.55 16.74
CA LYS A 131 -6.50 -10.65 17.60
C LYS A 131 -5.01 -10.76 17.32
N THR A 132 -4.49 -11.97 17.18
CA THR A 132 -3.06 -12.19 16.93
C THR A 132 -2.64 -11.65 15.57
N TYR A 133 -3.38 -11.99 14.52
CA TYR A 133 -3.10 -11.52 13.16
C TYR A 133 -3.25 -10.00 13.03
N TYR A 134 -4.27 -9.43 13.69
CA TYR A 134 -4.53 -7.98 13.73
C TYR A 134 -3.33 -7.19 14.26
N LEU A 135 -2.74 -7.62 15.38
CA LEU A 135 -1.59 -6.93 15.98
C LEU A 135 -0.37 -6.93 15.05
N VAL A 136 -0.12 -8.02 14.35
CA VAL A 136 0.99 -8.12 13.39
C VAL A 136 0.75 -7.17 12.20
N LEU A 137 -0.46 -7.12 11.66
CA LEU A 137 -0.81 -6.19 10.59
C LEU A 137 -0.77 -4.73 11.07
N LEU A 138 -1.20 -4.46 12.30
CA LEU A 138 -1.12 -3.13 12.89
C LEU A 138 0.33 -2.63 12.96
N ALA A 139 1.25 -3.47 13.42
CA ALA A 139 2.68 -3.16 13.42
C ALA A 139 3.24 -2.92 12.01
N SER A 140 2.65 -3.54 10.99
CA SER A 140 3.10 -3.40 9.60
C SER A 140 2.65 -2.11 8.92
N LEU A 141 1.64 -1.38 9.44
CA LEU A 141 1.11 -0.16 8.84
C LEU A 141 2.17 0.93 8.62
N VAL A 142 3.07 1.10 9.58
CA VAL A 142 4.14 2.10 9.47
C VAL A 142 5.04 1.83 8.26
N PHE A 143 5.33 0.55 7.99
CA PHE A 143 6.17 0.17 6.85
C PHE A 143 5.44 0.35 5.51
N VAL A 144 4.13 0.12 5.46
CA VAL A 144 3.30 0.42 4.27
C VAL A 144 3.37 1.91 3.94
N MET A 145 3.19 2.79 4.93
CA MET A 145 3.21 4.24 4.74
C MET A 145 4.59 4.75 4.35
N LEU A 146 5.65 4.22 4.96
CA LEU A 146 7.02 4.58 4.57
C LEU A 146 7.34 4.11 3.14
N PHE A 147 6.94 2.89 2.77
CA PHE A 147 7.08 2.40 1.40
C PHE A 147 6.35 3.29 0.40
N ASN A 148 5.09 3.66 0.68
CA ASN A 148 4.30 4.56 -0.14
C ASN A 148 4.98 5.93 -0.29
N GLY A 149 5.54 6.49 0.78
CA GLY A 149 6.29 7.75 0.71
C GLY A 149 7.47 7.68 -0.27
N PHE A 150 8.28 6.63 -0.20
CA PHE A 150 9.38 6.41 -1.15
C PHE A 150 8.88 6.15 -2.58
N LYS A 151 7.81 5.35 -2.71
CA LYS A 151 7.20 5.04 -4.02
C LYS A 151 6.71 6.31 -4.70
N GLN A 152 5.91 7.13 -4.02
CA GLN A 152 5.39 8.37 -4.58
C GLN A 152 6.50 9.37 -4.92
N PHE A 153 7.58 9.38 -4.16
CA PHE A 153 8.76 10.17 -4.51
C PHE A 153 9.40 9.70 -5.82
N THR A 154 9.64 8.39 -5.97
CA THR A 154 10.23 7.86 -7.21
C THR A 154 9.32 8.00 -8.41
N ASP A 155 8.02 7.85 -8.23
CA ASP A 155 7.01 8.09 -9.26
C ASP A 155 7.03 9.58 -9.69
N GLY A 156 7.14 10.51 -8.74
CA GLY A 156 7.26 11.95 -9.00
C GLY A 156 8.51 12.38 -9.77
N ILE A 157 9.61 11.67 -9.62
CA ILE A 157 10.85 11.89 -10.40
C ILE A 157 10.95 11.00 -11.65
N THR A 158 9.86 10.34 -12.03
CA THR A 158 9.76 9.46 -13.21
C THR A 158 10.62 8.19 -13.16
N GLU A 159 11.03 7.74 -11.96
CA GLU A 159 11.84 6.53 -11.75
C GLU A 159 10.97 5.36 -11.22
N THR A 160 9.93 5.00 -11.96
CA THR A 160 8.93 3.99 -11.57
C THR A 160 9.46 2.56 -11.51
N LYS A 161 10.53 2.26 -12.24
CA LYS A 161 11.13 0.91 -12.31
C LYS A 161 11.70 0.46 -10.97
N THR A 162 12.29 1.37 -10.21
CA THR A 162 12.87 1.06 -8.90
C THR A 162 11.78 0.57 -7.94
N ALA A 163 10.65 1.28 -7.86
CA ALA A 163 9.52 0.89 -7.03
C ALA A 163 8.93 -0.46 -7.47
N MET A 164 8.78 -0.68 -8.78
CA MET A 164 8.28 -1.94 -9.34
C MET A 164 9.14 -3.13 -8.90
N TRP A 165 10.47 -3.06 -9.08
CA TRP A 165 11.34 -4.19 -8.73
C TRP A 165 11.38 -4.48 -7.24
N ILE A 166 11.34 -3.44 -6.39
CA ILE A 166 11.29 -3.63 -4.93
C ILE A 166 9.96 -4.29 -4.53
N LEU A 167 8.86 -3.86 -5.14
CA LEU A 167 7.54 -4.41 -4.88
C LEU A 167 7.44 -5.88 -5.30
N LEU A 168 7.89 -6.23 -6.52
CA LEU A 168 7.91 -7.60 -7.01
C LEU A 168 8.82 -8.50 -6.16
N GLY A 169 10.02 -8.00 -5.79
CA GLY A 169 10.92 -8.71 -4.90
C GLY A 169 10.35 -8.93 -3.50
N GLY A 170 9.67 -7.92 -2.94
CA GLY A 170 8.97 -8.03 -1.66
C GLY A 170 7.82 -9.02 -1.70
N ASN A 171 7.04 -9.03 -2.79
CA ASN A 171 5.96 -9.98 -2.99
C ASN A 171 6.48 -11.42 -3.10
N ALA A 172 7.56 -11.64 -3.86
CA ALA A 172 8.20 -12.94 -3.96
C ALA A 172 8.72 -13.41 -2.59
N LEU A 173 9.35 -12.52 -1.83
CA LEU A 173 9.81 -12.81 -0.47
C LEU A 173 8.65 -13.18 0.46
N ASN A 174 7.52 -12.48 0.34
CA ASN A 174 6.31 -12.78 1.12
C ASN A 174 5.74 -14.15 0.78
N ILE A 175 5.59 -14.49 -0.49
CA ILE A 175 5.09 -15.81 -0.93
C ILE A 175 5.99 -16.94 -0.41
N VAL A 176 7.31 -16.78 -0.53
CA VAL A 176 8.26 -17.77 -0.01
C VAL A 176 8.19 -17.86 1.51
N GLY A 177 8.10 -16.73 2.21
CA GLY A 177 7.94 -16.67 3.66
C GLY A 177 6.65 -17.32 4.13
N ASN A 178 5.53 -17.09 3.45
CA ASN A 178 4.24 -17.73 3.71
C ASN A 178 4.36 -19.25 3.56
N TYR A 179 4.97 -19.72 2.47
CA TYR A 179 5.16 -21.16 2.26
C TYR A 179 5.95 -21.83 3.40
N ILE A 180 6.97 -21.15 3.91
CA ILE A 180 7.82 -21.65 5.00
C ILE A 180 7.09 -21.61 6.34
N LEU A 181 6.49 -20.46 6.69
CA LEU A 181 5.97 -20.21 8.04
C LEU A 181 4.56 -20.76 8.26
N ILE A 182 3.69 -20.75 7.23
CA ILE A 182 2.34 -21.34 7.35
C ILE A 182 2.45 -22.83 7.53
N ASN A 183 3.28 -23.50 6.71
CA ASN A 183 3.37 -24.97 6.67
C ASN A 183 4.50 -25.57 7.53
N GLY A 184 5.24 -24.75 8.27
CA GLY A 184 6.33 -25.24 9.12
C GLY A 184 7.47 -25.94 8.36
N LYS A 185 7.87 -25.41 7.19
CA LYS A 185 8.95 -25.98 6.38
C LYS A 185 10.33 -25.49 6.84
N LEU A 186 11.39 -26.17 6.40
CA LEU A 186 12.79 -25.80 6.67
C LEU A 186 13.15 -25.70 8.18
N GLY A 187 12.48 -26.47 9.04
CA GLY A 187 12.75 -26.50 10.49
C GLY A 187 12.05 -25.39 11.29
N PHE A 188 11.21 -24.59 10.68
CA PHE A 188 10.34 -23.66 11.40
C PHE A 188 9.09 -24.38 11.91
N PRO A 189 8.54 -23.95 13.07
CA PRO A 189 7.25 -24.46 13.53
C PRO A 189 6.13 -24.04 12.58
N GLU A 190 5.09 -24.87 12.49
CA GLU A 190 3.86 -24.53 11.78
C GLU A 190 3.12 -23.42 12.52
N MET A 191 3.00 -22.27 11.90
CA MET A 191 2.47 -21.04 12.52
C MET A 191 1.11 -20.60 11.93
N GLY A 192 0.66 -21.26 10.86
CA GLY A 192 -0.63 -20.95 10.22
C GLY A 192 -0.77 -19.48 9.89
N LEU A 193 -1.91 -18.88 10.26
CA LEU A 193 -2.24 -17.48 10.03
C LEU A 193 -1.20 -16.50 10.63
N LEU A 194 -0.65 -16.81 11.81
CA LEU A 194 0.39 -15.98 12.40
C LEU A 194 1.64 -15.95 11.53
N GLY A 195 2.01 -17.10 10.94
CA GLY A 195 3.11 -17.20 9.98
C GLY A 195 2.92 -16.30 8.76
N ALA A 196 1.70 -16.24 8.19
CA ALA A 196 1.35 -15.34 7.11
C ALA A 196 1.52 -13.87 7.52
N GLY A 197 1.08 -13.49 8.72
CA GLY A 197 1.24 -12.14 9.26
C GLY A 197 2.71 -11.75 9.42
N ILE A 198 3.53 -12.62 10.01
CA ILE A 198 4.97 -12.38 10.21
C ILE A 198 5.70 -12.26 8.88
N SER A 199 5.40 -13.12 7.90
CA SER A 199 5.96 -13.04 6.55
C SER A 199 5.63 -11.70 5.88
N THR A 200 4.37 -11.24 6.01
CA THR A 200 3.92 -9.95 5.50
C THR A 200 4.65 -8.79 6.18
N LEU A 201 4.78 -8.80 7.49
CA LEU A 201 5.53 -7.79 8.23
C LEU A 201 7.01 -7.77 7.80
N PHE A 202 7.64 -8.93 7.75
CA PHE A 202 9.05 -9.04 7.37
C PHE A 202 9.31 -8.54 5.95
N SER A 203 8.50 -8.94 4.98
CA SER A 203 8.63 -8.47 3.59
C SER A 203 8.46 -6.95 3.48
N ARG A 204 7.52 -6.34 4.21
CA ARG A 204 7.32 -4.89 4.26
C ARG A 204 8.52 -4.16 4.86
N ILE A 205 9.12 -4.70 5.93
CA ILE A 205 10.35 -4.16 6.53
C ILE A 205 11.49 -4.20 5.50
N VAL A 206 11.71 -5.34 4.86
CA VAL A 206 12.76 -5.52 3.85
C VAL A 206 12.56 -4.54 2.69
N MET A 207 11.33 -4.40 2.18
CA MET A 207 11.02 -3.44 1.11
C MET A 207 11.40 -2.01 1.50
N VAL A 208 11.05 -1.57 2.70
CA VAL A 208 11.37 -0.20 3.17
C VAL A 208 12.87 -0.03 3.34
N VAL A 209 13.57 -0.99 3.95
CA VAL A 209 15.03 -0.92 4.15
C VAL A 209 15.76 -0.87 2.82
N VAL A 210 15.40 -1.73 1.87
CA VAL A 210 15.98 -1.75 0.52
C VAL A 210 15.70 -0.43 -0.20
N PHE A 211 14.46 0.08 -0.14
CA PHE A 211 14.10 1.35 -0.75
C PHE A 211 14.90 2.52 -0.16
N ALA A 212 14.95 2.61 1.17
CA ALA A 212 15.73 3.63 1.85
C ALA A 212 17.21 3.53 1.48
N ALA A 213 17.78 2.31 1.44
CA ALA A 213 19.17 2.11 1.03
C ALA A 213 19.44 2.58 -0.41
N ILE A 214 18.54 2.27 -1.35
CA ILE A 214 18.66 2.69 -2.75
C ILE A 214 18.55 4.21 -2.87
N VAL A 215 17.56 4.84 -2.23
CA VAL A 215 17.35 6.30 -2.30
C VAL A 215 18.47 7.07 -1.58
N LEU A 216 18.93 6.59 -0.43
CA LEU A 216 19.94 7.29 0.37
C LEU A 216 21.37 6.99 -0.06
N ARG A 217 21.68 5.85 -0.67
CA ARG A 217 23.03 5.47 -1.09
C ARG A 217 23.23 5.43 -2.60
N GLY A 218 22.13 5.32 -3.39
CA GLY A 218 22.20 5.19 -4.85
C GLY A 218 22.79 6.44 -5.52
N ARG A 219 23.71 6.22 -6.48
CA ARG A 219 24.34 7.32 -7.25
C ARG A 219 23.34 8.18 -8.01
N ARG A 220 22.24 7.58 -8.46
CA ARG A 220 21.14 8.28 -9.18
C ARG A 220 20.43 9.31 -8.30
N PHE A 221 20.36 9.08 -6.99
CA PHE A 221 19.61 9.91 -6.04
C PHE A 221 20.48 10.92 -5.30
N ILE A 222 21.77 11.04 -5.62
CA ILE A 222 22.73 11.88 -4.90
C ILE A 222 22.31 13.36 -4.83
N ARG A 223 21.68 13.89 -5.89
CA ARG A 223 21.19 15.27 -5.96
C ARG A 223 20.04 15.54 -4.99
N TYR A 224 19.17 14.54 -4.80
CA TYR A 224 18.03 14.60 -3.88
C TYR A 224 18.49 14.39 -2.42
N ARG A 225 19.49 13.52 -2.22
CA ARG A 225 20.05 13.24 -0.90
C ARG A 225 20.59 14.50 -0.23
N LEU A 226 21.21 15.41 -0.97
CA LEU A 226 21.68 16.68 -0.43
C LEU A 226 20.54 17.50 0.19
N GLY A 227 19.39 17.55 -0.49
CA GLY A 227 18.20 18.21 0.03
C GLY A 227 17.59 17.50 1.23
N PHE A 228 17.50 16.17 1.16
CA PHE A 228 16.99 15.33 2.25
C PHE A 228 17.80 15.50 3.56
N MET A 229 19.13 15.59 3.46
CA MET A 229 20.02 15.65 4.63
C MET A 229 20.30 17.07 5.11
N ARG A 230 20.48 18.05 4.20
CA ARG A 230 20.95 19.40 4.51
C ARG A 230 19.85 20.44 4.63
N LEU A 231 18.82 20.38 3.80
CA LEU A 231 17.67 21.27 3.91
C LEU A 231 16.79 20.73 5.05
N GLY A 232 16.85 21.35 6.21
CA GLY A 232 16.12 20.92 7.39
C GLY A 232 14.60 20.78 7.20
N TRP A 233 13.87 20.73 8.28
CA TRP A 233 12.41 20.74 8.31
C TRP A 233 11.84 22.01 7.68
N SER A 234 10.82 21.91 6.85
CA SER A 234 10.11 23.04 6.24
C SER A 234 8.62 22.96 6.52
N MET A 235 8.15 23.84 7.42
CA MET A 235 6.72 23.90 7.77
C MET A 235 5.83 24.27 6.57
N PRO A 236 6.21 25.20 5.68
CA PRO A 236 5.45 25.46 4.45
C PRO A 236 5.31 24.25 3.55
N MET A 237 6.41 23.46 3.40
CA MET A 237 6.39 22.21 2.62
C MET A 237 5.47 21.18 3.27
N PHE A 238 5.57 20.98 4.57
CA PHE A 238 4.72 20.07 5.33
C PHE A 238 3.24 20.44 5.19
N ARG A 239 2.88 21.73 5.36
CA ARG A 239 1.50 22.20 5.16
C ARG A 239 1.01 21.96 3.74
N LYS A 240 1.84 22.20 2.73
CA LYS A 240 1.50 21.95 1.32
C LYS A 240 1.23 20.47 1.06
N LEU A 241 2.07 19.56 1.59
CA LEU A 241 1.88 18.12 1.45
C LEU A 241 0.58 17.66 2.13
N ASN A 242 0.30 18.14 3.34
CA ASN A 242 -0.94 17.82 4.05
C ASN A 242 -2.17 18.37 3.31
N ALA A 243 -2.11 19.61 2.80
CA ALA A 243 -3.21 20.22 2.05
C ALA A 243 -3.59 19.45 0.77
N LEU A 244 -2.63 18.74 0.17
CA LEU A 244 -2.86 17.87 -0.97
C LEU A 244 -3.21 16.44 -0.56
N GLY A 245 -2.53 15.89 0.45
CA GLY A 245 -2.68 14.50 0.85
C GLY A 245 -4.01 14.20 1.53
N TRP A 246 -4.49 15.07 2.43
CA TRP A 246 -5.75 14.85 3.13
C TRP A 246 -6.96 14.75 2.21
N PRO A 247 -7.19 15.67 1.26
CA PRO A 247 -8.33 15.56 0.34
C PRO A 247 -8.28 14.27 -0.50
N VAL A 248 -7.11 13.90 -1.02
CA VAL A 248 -6.96 12.67 -1.82
C VAL A 248 -7.17 11.42 -0.96
N GLY A 249 -6.61 11.39 0.25
CA GLY A 249 -6.84 10.29 1.19
C GLY A 249 -8.31 10.13 1.56
N MET A 250 -8.98 11.24 1.87
CA MET A 250 -10.42 11.25 2.16
C MET A 250 -11.26 10.83 0.96
N GLN A 251 -10.92 11.30 -0.24
CA GLN A 251 -11.61 10.92 -1.47
C GLN A 251 -11.54 9.40 -1.69
N MET A 252 -10.34 8.81 -1.68
CA MET A 252 -10.15 7.38 -1.88
C MET A 252 -10.77 6.54 -0.75
N GLY A 253 -10.68 7.02 0.49
CA GLY A 253 -11.30 6.38 1.64
C GLY A 253 -12.83 6.38 1.56
N MET A 254 -13.45 7.51 1.22
CA MET A 254 -14.90 7.62 1.06
C MET A 254 -15.42 6.82 -0.14
N GLU A 255 -14.68 6.80 -1.25
CA GLU A 255 -15.01 5.97 -2.41
C GLU A 255 -15.07 4.50 -2.02
N THR A 256 -14.01 3.98 -1.39
CA THR A 256 -13.97 2.59 -0.92
C THR A 256 -15.06 2.30 0.13
N ALA A 257 -15.29 3.22 1.06
CA ALA A 257 -16.35 3.07 2.06
C ALA A 257 -17.74 3.02 1.41
N SER A 258 -17.98 3.81 0.36
CA SER A 258 -19.24 3.82 -0.38
C SER A 258 -19.51 2.49 -1.08
N PHE A 259 -18.48 1.92 -1.72
CA PHE A 259 -18.60 0.58 -2.31
C PHE A 259 -18.88 -0.50 -1.24
N SER A 260 -18.15 -0.46 -0.13
CA SER A 260 -18.34 -1.40 0.98
C SER A 260 -19.75 -1.27 1.58
N LEU A 261 -20.24 -0.05 1.77
CA LEU A 261 -21.57 0.21 2.28
C LEU A 261 -22.66 -0.27 1.31
N SER A 262 -22.49 -0.05 0.01
CA SER A 262 -23.40 -0.54 -1.03
C SER A 262 -23.53 -2.06 -1.00
N VAL A 263 -22.41 -2.78 -0.84
CA VAL A 263 -22.42 -4.25 -0.70
C VAL A 263 -23.20 -4.69 0.53
N VAL A 264 -23.02 -4.01 1.66
CA VAL A 264 -23.77 -4.32 2.90
C VAL A 264 -25.27 -4.09 2.71
N MET A 265 -25.65 -2.94 2.12
CA MET A 265 -27.08 -2.61 1.89
C MET A 265 -27.75 -3.59 0.93
N VAL A 266 -27.05 -3.98 -0.15
CA VAL A 266 -27.56 -4.98 -1.09
C VAL A 266 -27.64 -6.37 -0.44
N GLY A 267 -26.74 -6.69 0.49
CA GLY A 267 -26.79 -7.92 1.28
C GLY A 267 -28.09 -8.07 2.08
N TRP A 268 -28.71 -6.96 2.53
CA TRP A 268 -30.01 -6.97 3.20
C TRP A 268 -31.18 -7.38 2.27
N LEU A 269 -31.01 -7.24 0.95
CA LEU A 269 -32.00 -7.64 -0.05
C LEU A 269 -31.93 -9.13 -0.41
N GLY A 270 -30.94 -9.85 0.11
CA GLY A 270 -30.76 -11.28 -0.06
C GLY A 270 -29.58 -11.68 -0.95
N THR A 271 -29.28 -12.98 -0.93
CA THR A 271 -28.08 -13.55 -1.56
C THR A 271 -28.03 -13.40 -3.08
N LEU A 272 -29.18 -13.48 -3.75
CA LEU A 272 -29.28 -13.33 -5.22
C LEU A 272 -28.96 -11.88 -5.64
N ALA A 273 -29.50 -10.89 -4.90
CA ALA A 273 -29.24 -9.48 -5.15
C ALA A 273 -27.76 -9.17 -4.91
N LEU A 274 -27.16 -9.71 -3.85
CA LEU A 274 -25.76 -9.56 -3.54
C LEU A 274 -24.85 -10.13 -4.64
N ALA A 275 -25.15 -11.34 -5.13
CA ALA A 275 -24.39 -11.95 -6.22
C ALA A 275 -24.47 -11.12 -7.51
N SER A 276 -25.68 -10.63 -7.87
CA SER A 276 -25.88 -9.77 -9.03
C SER A 276 -25.11 -8.46 -8.92
N HIS A 277 -25.11 -7.84 -7.73
CA HIS A 277 -24.38 -6.62 -7.47
C HIS A 277 -22.86 -6.82 -7.57
N GLN A 278 -22.33 -7.93 -7.06
CA GLN A 278 -20.90 -8.26 -7.18
C GLN A 278 -20.48 -8.43 -8.65
N ILE A 279 -21.30 -9.06 -9.47
CA ILE A 279 -21.05 -9.17 -10.92
C ILE A 279 -21.08 -7.78 -11.56
N CYS A 280 -22.06 -6.94 -11.21
CA CYS A 280 -22.18 -5.58 -11.72
C CYS A 280 -20.95 -4.71 -11.33
N LEU A 281 -20.49 -4.81 -10.09
CA LEU A 281 -19.27 -4.13 -9.64
C LEU A 281 -18.03 -4.56 -10.42
N LEU A 282 -17.91 -5.86 -10.72
CA LEU A 282 -16.79 -6.38 -11.50
C LEU A 282 -16.77 -5.76 -12.92
N TYR A 283 -17.93 -5.61 -13.54
CA TYR A 283 -18.04 -4.98 -14.88
C TYR A 283 -17.85 -3.46 -14.86
N THR A 284 -18.26 -2.78 -13.81
CA THR A 284 -18.18 -1.30 -13.73
C THR A 284 -16.87 -0.79 -13.16
N SER A 285 -16.19 -1.58 -12.32
CA SER A 285 -14.88 -1.26 -11.76
C SER A 285 -13.77 -1.32 -12.81
N ASP A 286 -13.94 -2.11 -13.87
CA ASP A 286 -12.95 -2.29 -14.95
C ASP A 286 -13.20 -1.34 -16.15
N ALA A 287 -14.26 -0.53 -16.13
CA ALA A 287 -14.58 0.48 -17.16
C ALA A 287 -14.07 1.86 -16.78
#